data_74e127822470f4dee0a6e464837f68c7
#
_entry.id   74e127822470f4dee0a6e464837f68c7
#
_cell.length_a   1.000
_cell.length_b   1.000
_cell.length_c   1.000
_cell.angle_alpha   90.00
_cell.angle_beta   90.00
_cell.angle_gamma   90.00
#
_symmetry.space_group_name_H-M   'P 1'
#
loop_
_entity.id
_entity.type
_entity.pdbx_description
1 polymer ?
#
loop_
_entity_poly.entity_id
_entity_poly.type
_entity_poly.pdbx_seq_one_letter_code
_entity_poly.pdbx_strand_id
1 'polypeptide(L)'
;MKKRPIVLCIMDGYGISESINGNAVRLANTPNLDDLMAMYPNTTISASGMPVGLPDGQMGNSEVGHLNIGAGRTVYQSLTLINKALNEKTFFENEKFLKAIQHAKDNGSKLHIWGLLSNGGVHSSNEHIFGLLELAKQQGLDKVYVHAFLDGRDVAPDSGVDFVKELQEKIEEIGVGQIASISGRYYAMDRDKRFDRVKLAYDAIICQEGESFECPVQYVKDSYAKDVLDEFVIPGYNKNVEGTIDDGDSVIFANFRPDRAIQLATVITNPTFYEGYVPEKQVKDLEFVCMMKYADSVNGEIAFVSPELTNTLGDYLSAQGLKQLRIAETEKYAHVTFFFDGGVDKEIEGATRVLVNSPKVATYDLQPEMSAYEVKDKLIAELDKDIHDVVIVNFANCDMVGHTGVIPAAIKAVSVVDDCIGEVYEKVLELGGTMLITADHGNAEEELDADGNPFTAHTTNVVPLIVTNSHVGLKEGGKLGDLAPTMLQLLGLPIPEEMDGESLLK
;
A
#
# COMPACT_ATOMS: atom_id res chain seq x y z
N MET A 1 -16.97 -15.96 -35.76
CA MET A 1 -18.11 -15.61 -34.88
C MET A 1 -17.88 -14.20 -34.40
N LYS A 2 -18.91 -13.37 -34.21
CA LYS A 2 -18.77 -12.06 -33.56
C LYS A 2 -18.26 -12.27 -32.14
N LYS A 3 -17.31 -11.45 -31.68
CA LYS A 3 -16.87 -11.42 -30.30
C LYS A 3 -18.01 -10.88 -29.42
N ARG A 4 -18.14 -11.42 -28.21
CA ARG A 4 -19.05 -10.93 -27.18
C ARG A 4 -18.18 -10.40 -26.06
N PRO A 5 -17.72 -9.16 -26.14
CA PRO A 5 -16.72 -8.67 -25.22
C PRO A 5 -17.26 -8.58 -23.78
N ILE A 6 -16.39 -8.89 -22.81
CA ILE A 6 -16.59 -8.52 -21.41
C ILE A 6 -15.85 -7.20 -21.17
N VAL A 7 -16.59 -6.17 -20.77
CA VAL A 7 -16.04 -4.84 -20.54
C VAL A 7 -16.08 -4.54 -19.04
N LEU A 8 -14.92 -4.34 -18.42
CA LEU A 8 -14.82 -3.76 -17.08
C LEU A 8 -14.66 -2.26 -17.22
N CYS A 9 -15.66 -1.52 -16.78
CA CYS A 9 -15.69 -0.06 -16.75
C CYS A 9 -15.49 0.41 -15.32
N ILE A 10 -14.38 1.10 -15.05
CA ILE A 10 -14.00 1.62 -13.75
C ILE A 10 -14.27 3.14 -13.75
N MET A 11 -15.20 3.56 -12.92
CA MET A 11 -15.48 4.97 -12.62
C MET A 11 -14.61 5.40 -11.46
N ASP A 12 -13.36 5.78 -11.73
CA ASP A 12 -12.36 6.08 -10.71
C ASP A 12 -12.89 7.10 -9.69
N GLY A 13 -12.86 6.76 -8.40
CA GLY A 13 -13.34 7.64 -7.33
C GLY A 13 -14.84 7.74 -7.15
N TYR A 14 -15.64 6.82 -7.71
CA TYR A 14 -17.10 6.80 -7.58
C TYR A 14 -17.57 5.93 -6.41
N GLY A 15 -17.65 6.49 -5.21
CA GLY A 15 -18.17 5.79 -4.04
C GLY A 15 -19.67 5.90 -3.86
N ILE A 16 -20.21 5.13 -2.91
CA ILE A 16 -21.64 5.13 -2.55
C ILE A 16 -21.79 5.63 -1.11
N SER A 17 -22.56 6.70 -0.91
CA SER A 17 -22.90 7.25 0.40
C SER A 17 -24.37 7.63 0.47
N GLU A 18 -24.99 7.46 1.65
CA GLU A 18 -26.37 7.89 1.91
C GLU A 18 -26.50 9.41 2.14
N SER A 19 -25.40 10.09 2.49
CA SER A 19 -25.39 11.53 2.67
C SER A 19 -25.65 12.25 1.33
N ILE A 20 -26.39 13.36 1.39
CA ILE A 20 -26.60 14.24 0.23
C ILE A 20 -25.66 15.45 0.29
N ASN A 21 -25.24 15.82 1.51
CA ASN A 21 -24.41 17.00 1.71
C ASN A 21 -23.00 16.74 1.18
N GLY A 22 -22.54 17.54 0.23
CA GLY A 22 -21.24 17.37 -0.41
C GLY A 22 -21.12 16.13 -1.31
N ASN A 23 -22.21 15.47 -1.66
CA ASN A 23 -22.21 14.24 -2.45
C ASN A 23 -22.45 14.54 -3.93
N ALA A 24 -21.37 14.68 -4.70
CA ALA A 24 -21.47 14.96 -6.13
C ALA A 24 -22.13 13.80 -6.91
N VAL A 25 -21.96 12.56 -6.46
CA VAL A 25 -22.57 11.37 -7.06
C VAL A 25 -24.11 11.44 -6.98
N ARG A 26 -24.66 11.78 -5.82
CA ARG A 26 -26.13 11.92 -5.64
C ARG A 26 -26.72 13.18 -6.21
N LEU A 27 -25.93 14.25 -6.35
CA LEU A 27 -26.37 15.53 -6.88
C LEU A 27 -26.27 15.61 -8.40
N ALA A 28 -25.53 14.73 -9.03
CA ALA A 28 -25.39 14.67 -10.48
C ALA A 28 -26.65 14.10 -11.15
N ASN A 29 -26.85 14.46 -12.41
CA ASN A 29 -27.86 13.85 -13.26
C ASN A 29 -27.20 12.62 -13.95
N THR A 30 -27.68 11.43 -13.61
CA THR A 30 -27.08 10.15 -14.02
C THR A 30 -28.12 9.18 -14.59
N PRO A 31 -28.90 9.59 -15.63
CA PRO A 31 -30.01 8.79 -16.15
C PRO A 31 -29.57 7.42 -16.66
N ASN A 32 -28.37 7.30 -17.23
CA ASN A 32 -27.87 6.02 -17.75
C ASN A 32 -27.56 5.03 -16.62
N LEU A 33 -26.83 5.47 -15.61
CA LEU A 33 -26.53 4.62 -14.43
C LEU A 33 -27.80 4.26 -13.66
N ASP A 34 -28.73 5.18 -13.51
CA ASP A 34 -30.02 4.95 -12.84
C ASP A 34 -30.83 3.86 -13.58
N ASP A 35 -30.92 3.95 -14.89
CA ASP A 35 -31.59 2.95 -15.74
C ASP A 35 -30.86 1.58 -15.68
N LEU A 36 -29.53 1.57 -15.73
CA LEU A 36 -28.75 0.33 -15.63
C LEU A 36 -28.91 -0.34 -14.27
N MET A 37 -28.89 0.41 -13.17
CA MET A 37 -29.16 -0.10 -11.84
C MET A 37 -30.59 -0.66 -11.70
N ALA A 38 -31.57 -0.05 -12.37
CA ALA A 38 -32.95 -0.52 -12.34
C ALA A 38 -33.16 -1.77 -13.19
N MET A 39 -32.41 -1.94 -14.29
CA MET A 39 -32.59 -3.04 -15.26
C MET A 39 -31.77 -4.28 -14.93
N TYR A 40 -30.63 -4.13 -14.27
CA TYR A 40 -29.62 -5.19 -14.12
C TYR A 40 -29.28 -5.52 -12.68
N PRO A 41 -28.80 -6.76 -12.41
CA PRO A 41 -28.27 -7.11 -11.11
C PRO A 41 -27.16 -6.17 -10.70
N ASN A 42 -27.26 -5.67 -9.49
CA ASN A 42 -26.25 -4.78 -8.89
C ASN A 42 -26.07 -5.09 -7.41
N THR A 43 -24.92 -4.70 -6.89
CA THR A 43 -24.55 -4.79 -5.49
C THR A 43 -23.51 -3.73 -5.18
N THR A 44 -23.07 -3.64 -3.93
CA THR A 44 -21.91 -2.85 -3.53
C THR A 44 -20.78 -3.77 -3.09
N ILE A 45 -19.53 -3.34 -3.33
CA ILE A 45 -18.33 -4.09 -2.95
C ILE A 45 -17.36 -3.20 -2.16
N SER A 46 -16.55 -3.84 -1.31
CA SER A 46 -15.56 -3.14 -0.49
C SER A 46 -14.34 -2.74 -1.31
N ALA A 47 -13.94 -1.47 -1.17
CA ALA A 47 -12.80 -0.87 -1.87
C ALA A 47 -11.78 -0.22 -0.92
N SER A 48 -11.88 -0.47 0.40
CA SER A 48 -11.04 0.12 1.44
C SER A 48 -10.74 -0.90 2.55
N GLY A 49 -9.78 -0.59 3.41
CA GLY A 49 -9.42 -1.40 4.57
C GLY A 49 -8.98 -2.83 4.25
N MET A 50 -9.18 -3.74 5.18
CA MET A 50 -8.72 -5.15 5.09
C MET A 50 -9.17 -5.88 3.82
N PRO A 51 -10.39 -5.70 3.29
CA PRO A 51 -10.81 -6.34 2.04
C PRO A 51 -9.91 -6.07 0.82
N VAL A 52 -9.17 -4.98 0.83
CA VAL A 52 -8.23 -4.61 -0.24
C VAL A 52 -6.76 -4.63 0.22
N GLY A 53 -6.49 -5.20 1.39
CA GLY A 53 -5.12 -5.36 1.91
C GLY A 53 -4.55 -4.11 2.59
N LEU A 54 -5.39 -3.16 2.96
CA LEU A 54 -5.04 -1.96 3.75
C LEU A 54 -5.44 -2.16 5.22
N PRO A 55 -4.86 -1.39 6.17
CA PRO A 55 -5.33 -1.37 7.55
C PRO A 55 -6.83 -1.02 7.64
N ASP A 56 -7.49 -1.50 8.71
CA ASP A 56 -8.89 -1.13 8.98
C ASP A 56 -9.05 0.38 9.07
N GLY A 57 -10.12 0.90 8.44
CA GLY A 57 -10.41 2.34 8.39
C GLY A 57 -9.53 3.15 7.44
N GLN A 58 -8.57 2.55 6.77
CA GLN A 58 -7.78 3.23 5.75
C GLN A 58 -8.54 3.26 4.42
N MET A 59 -8.67 4.47 3.85
CA MET A 59 -9.28 4.68 2.54
C MET A 59 -8.53 3.95 1.43
N GLY A 60 -9.27 3.48 0.42
CA GLY A 60 -8.70 2.92 -0.80
C GLY A 60 -7.97 3.96 -1.64
N ASN A 61 -7.30 3.51 -2.68
CA ASN A 61 -6.68 4.36 -3.69
C ASN A 61 -6.57 3.60 -5.02
N SER A 62 -6.32 4.32 -6.11
CA SER A 62 -6.32 3.73 -7.45
C SER A 62 -5.24 2.66 -7.63
N GLU A 63 -4.05 2.81 -7.02
CA GLU A 63 -2.97 1.82 -7.11
C GLU A 63 -3.41 0.48 -6.50
N VAL A 64 -3.87 0.53 -5.25
CA VAL A 64 -4.34 -0.65 -4.51
C VAL A 64 -5.60 -1.24 -5.17
N GLY A 65 -6.55 -0.40 -5.58
CA GLY A 65 -7.78 -0.84 -6.22
C GLY A 65 -7.52 -1.63 -7.49
N HIS A 66 -6.78 -1.04 -8.44
CA HIS A 66 -6.46 -1.70 -9.71
C HIS A 66 -5.58 -2.94 -9.54
N LEU A 67 -4.64 -2.90 -8.56
CA LEU A 67 -3.81 -4.06 -8.22
C LEU A 67 -4.66 -5.25 -7.75
N ASN A 68 -5.61 -5.02 -6.84
CA ASN A 68 -6.51 -6.08 -6.35
C ASN A 68 -7.42 -6.62 -7.47
N ILE A 69 -7.99 -5.72 -8.29
CA ILE A 69 -8.84 -6.11 -9.42
C ILE A 69 -8.06 -7.01 -10.39
N GLY A 70 -6.88 -6.56 -10.81
CA GLY A 70 -6.06 -7.28 -11.78
C GLY A 70 -5.46 -8.57 -11.24
N ALA A 71 -5.11 -8.61 -9.96
CA ALA A 71 -4.57 -9.80 -9.29
C ALA A 71 -5.66 -10.84 -9.00
N GLY A 72 -6.95 -10.46 -8.94
CA GLY A 72 -8.04 -11.35 -8.55
C GLY A 72 -7.94 -11.86 -7.12
N ARG A 73 -7.27 -11.10 -6.25
CA ARG A 73 -6.99 -11.47 -4.86
C ARG A 73 -6.78 -10.25 -3.98
N THR A 74 -6.85 -10.43 -2.67
CA THR A 74 -6.46 -9.38 -1.73
C THR A 74 -4.94 -9.28 -1.68
N VAL A 75 -4.39 -8.13 -2.10
CA VAL A 75 -2.95 -7.86 -2.06
C VAL A 75 -2.62 -7.03 -0.84
N TYR A 76 -2.12 -7.70 0.19
CA TYR A 76 -1.80 -7.04 1.46
C TYR A 76 -0.59 -6.11 1.32
N GLN A 77 -0.76 -4.86 1.73
CA GLN A 77 0.36 -3.93 1.90
C GLN A 77 1.25 -4.38 3.06
N SER A 78 2.53 -4.00 3.05
CA SER A 78 3.52 -4.50 4.01
C SER A 78 3.07 -4.38 5.47
N LEU A 79 2.54 -3.22 5.88
CA LEU A 79 2.01 -3.02 7.23
C LEU A 79 0.89 -4.01 7.55
N THR A 80 -0.07 -4.15 6.66
CA THR A 80 -1.23 -5.03 6.86
C THR A 80 -0.83 -6.51 6.87
N LEU A 81 0.13 -6.90 5.99
CA LEU A 81 0.68 -8.26 5.96
C LEU A 81 1.29 -8.64 7.30
N ILE A 82 2.12 -7.76 7.87
CA ILE A 82 2.81 -8.02 9.14
C ILE A 82 1.82 -7.97 10.31
N ASN A 83 0.90 -7.00 10.33
CA ASN A 83 -0.17 -6.92 11.35
C ASN A 83 -1.05 -8.19 11.33
N LYS A 84 -1.40 -8.68 10.14
CA LYS A 84 -2.15 -9.93 9.99
C LYS A 84 -1.37 -11.11 10.60
N ALA A 85 -0.09 -11.23 10.27
CA ALA A 85 0.77 -12.28 10.83
C ALA A 85 0.85 -12.19 12.37
N LEU A 86 0.93 -10.97 12.93
CA LEU A 86 0.96 -10.74 14.37
C LEU A 86 -0.37 -11.18 15.04
N ASN A 87 -1.50 -10.80 14.45
CA ASN A 87 -2.84 -11.15 14.94
C ASN A 87 -3.11 -12.67 14.86
N GLU A 88 -2.72 -13.30 13.77
CA GLU A 88 -2.85 -14.75 13.55
C GLU A 88 -1.76 -15.57 14.27
N LYS A 89 -0.83 -14.92 14.95
CA LYS A 89 0.29 -15.51 15.69
C LYS A 89 1.37 -16.16 14.81
N THR A 90 1.25 -16.17 13.50
CA THR A 90 2.25 -16.69 12.55
C THR A 90 3.55 -15.86 12.54
N PHE A 91 3.49 -14.60 13.01
CA PHE A 91 4.66 -13.76 13.27
C PHE A 91 5.67 -14.42 14.20
N PHE A 92 5.17 -15.12 15.24
CA PHE A 92 5.99 -15.82 16.24
C PHE A 92 6.57 -17.14 15.73
N GLU A 93 6.15 -17.61 14.57
CA GLU A 93 6.63 -18.80 13.89
C GLU A 93 7.57 -18.47 12.72
N ASN A 94 7.85 -17.19 12.49
CA ASN A 94 8.68 -16.75 11.37
C ASN A 94 10.11 -17.32 11.49
N GLU A 95 10.50 -18.16 10.54
CA GLU A 95 11.76 -18.89 10.53
C GLU A 95 12.99 -17.98 10.60
N LYS A 96 12.92 -16.77 10.00
CA LYS A 96 14.05 -15.84 9.98
C LYS A 96 14.26 -15.17 11.34
N PHE A 97 13.18 -14.81 12.02
CA PHE A 97 13.25 -14.31 13.39
C PHE A 97 13.79 -15.39 14.35
N LEU A 98 13.24 -16.60 14.23
CA LEU A 98 13.67 -17.74 15.06
C LEU A 98 15.16 -18.07 14.81
N LYS A 99 15.63 -18.01 13.56
CA LYS A 99 17.04 -18.20 13.20
C LYS A 99 17.93 -17.14 13.86
N ALA A 100 17.57 -15.86 13.79
CA ALA A 100 18.34 -14.78 14.43
C ALA A 100 18.42 -14.95 15.95
N ILE A 101 17.32 -15.32 16.59
CA ILE A 101 17.29 -15.57 18.04
C ILE A 101 18.15 -16.82 18.38
N GLN A 102 18.05 -17.87 17.58
CA GLN A 102 18.86 -19.09 17.80
C GLN A 102 20.36 -18.82 17.61
N HIS A 103 20.74 -18.02 16.60
CA HIS A 103 22.11 -17.59 16.38
C HIS A 103 22.67 -16.86 17.62
N ALA A 104 21.93 -15.90 18.17
CA ALA A 104 22.33 -15.20 19.38
C ALA A 104 22.49 -16.16 20.60
N LYS A 105 21.60 -17.16 20.73
CA LYS A 105 21.66 -18.15 21.80
C LYS A 105 22.88 -19.06 21.65
N ASP A 106 23.15 -19.54 20.45
CA ASP A 106 24.28 -20.48 20.17
C ASP A 106 25.62 -19.78 20.43
N ASN A 107 25.71 -18.49 20.14
CA ASN A 107 26.92 -17.70 20.39
C ASN A 107 26.96 -17.12 21.82
N GLY A 108 25.90 -17.25 22.62
CA GLY A 108 25.78 -16.58 23.93
C GLY A 108 25.83 -15.05 23.82
N SER A 109 25.48 -14.54 22.65
CA SER A 109 25.56 -13.15 22.23
C SER A 109 24.24 -12.38 22.43
N LYS A 110 24.02 -11.30 21.70
CA LYS A 110 22.90 -10.36 21.87
C LYS A 110 21.98 -10.35 20.67
N LEU A 111 20.70 -10.05 20.92
CA LEU A 111 19.73 -9.67 19.90
C LEU A 111 19.51 -8.16 19.97
N HIS A 112 19.63 -7.50 18.84
CA HIS A 112 19.34 -6.09 18.67
C HIS A 112 18.11 -5.89 17.80
N ILE A 113 17.16 -5.08 18.24
CA ILE A 113 15.95 -4.70 17.51
C ILE A 113 16.09 -3.24 17.12
N TRP A 114 16.10 -2.95 15.82
CA TRP A 114 16.14 -1.60 15.26
C TRP A 114 14.79 -1.23 14.70
N GLY A 115 14.39 0.01 14.83
CA GLY A 115 13.18 0.47 14.17
C GLY A 115 12.78 1.89 14.49
N LEU A 116 12.00 2.47 13.58
CA LEU A 116 11.30 3.72 13.81
C LEU A 116 10.20 3.46 14.84
N LEU A 117 10.34 4.07 16.01
CA LEU A 117 9.39 3.95 17.11
C LEU A 117 8.24 4.95 16.87
N SER A 118 7.19 4.48 16.22
CA SER A 118 6.08 5.30 15.73
C SER A 118 4.84 4.43 15.48
N ASN A 119 3.67 5.00 15.69
CA ASN A 119 2.38 4.43 15.31
C ASN A 119 1.85 4.99 13.97
N GLY A 120 2.63 5.83 13.28
CA GLY A 120 2.26 6.42 11.98
C GLY A 120 2.12 5.40 10.85
N GLY A 121 2.68 4.20 10.99
CA GLY A 121 2.47 3.08 10.08
C GLY A 121 3.07 3.27 8.68
N VAL A 122 3.96 4.23 8.47
CA VAL A 122 4.58 4.53 7.17
C VAL A 122 5.84 3.72 6.92
N HIS A 123 6.72 3.62 7.91
CA HIS A 123 8.00 2.91 7.80
C HIS A 123 8.12 1.71 8.72
N SER A 124 7.46 1.77 9.87
CA SER A 124 7.50 0.79 10.95
C SER A 124 6.20 0.85 11.75
N SER A 125 6.08 -0.02 12.77
CA SER A 125 5.01 0.01 13.76
C SER A 125 5.56 -0.38 15.12
N ASN A 126 5.14 0.31 16.18
CA ASN A 126 5.47 -0.03 17.57
C ASN A 126 5.08 -1.48 17.89
N GLU A 127 3.90 -1.92 17.42
CA GLU A 127 3.38 -3.29 17.63
C GLU A 127 4.35 -4.36 17.11
N HIS A 128 5.06 -4.09 16.00
CA HIS A 128 6.04 -5.02 15.45
C HIS A 128 7.27 -5.13 16.36
N ILE A 129 7.72 -4.01 16.93
CA ILE A 129 8.84 -3.98 17.89
C ILE A 129 8.44 -4.72 19.17
N PHE A 130 7.23 -4.51 19.67
CA PHE A 130 6.69 -5.22 20.83
C PHE A 130 6.56 -6.72 20.56
N GLY A 131 6.06 -7.12 19.39
CA GLY A 131 6.00 -8.52 18.96
C GLY A 131 7.36 -9.21 18.92
N LEU A 132 8.42 -8.51 18.48
CA LEU A 132 9.79 -9.03 18.49
C LEU A 132 10.33 -9.21 19.93
N LEU A 133 10.00 -8.30 20.84
CA LEU A 133 10.34 -8.44 22.28
C LEU A 133 9.61 -9.65 22.88
N GLU A 134 8.32 -9.80 22.62
CA GLU A 134 7.53 -10.95 23.07
C GLU A 134 8.11 -12.27 22.52
N LEU A 135 8.49 -12.31 21.25
CA LEU A 135 9.12 -13.48 20.64
C LEU A 135 10.44 -13.82 21.32
N ALA A 136 11.30 -12.82 21.55
CA ALA A 136 12.57 -13.04 22.26
C ALA A 136 12.35 -13.61 23.67
N LYS A 137 11.32 -13.11 24.39
CA LYS A 137 10.92 -13.64 25.70
C LYS A 137 10.42 -15.08 25.62
N GLN A 138 9.55 -15.38 24.66
CA GLN A 138 9.04 -16.76 24.44
C GLN A 138 10.17 -17.74 24.15
N GLN A 139 11.19 -17.28 23.43
CA GLN A 139 12.39 -18.09 23.14
C GLN A 139 13.41 -18.13 24.27
N GLY A 140 13.19 -17.41 25.40
CA GLY A 140 14.07 -17.44 26.56
C GLY A 140 15.42 -16.73 26.33
N LEU A 141 15.43 -15.65 25.55
CA LEU A 141 16.60 -14.82 25.33
C LEU A 141 16.56 -13.62 26.29
N ASP A 142 17.63 -13.41 27.06
CA ASP A 142 17.70 -12.34 28.09
C ASP A 142 18.45 -11.11 27.59
N LYS A 143 19.42 -11.27 26.68
CA LYS A 143 20.23 -10.18 26.13
C LYS A 143 19.58 -9.56 24.93
N VAL A 144 18.57 -8.70 25.13
CA VAL A 144 17.80 -8.06 24.05
C VAL A 144 17.90 -6.53 24.18
N TYR A 145 18.24 -5.87 23.10
CA TYR A 145 18.50 -4.43 23.06
C TYR A 145 17.70 -3.75 21.95
N VAL A 146 17.04 -2.65 22.29
CA VAL A 146 16.27 -1.86 21.32
C VAL A 146 17.02 -0.57 20.98
N HIS A 147 17.20 -0.33 19.70
CA HIS A 147 17.72 0.92 19.15
C HIS A 147 16.55 1.66 18.50
N ALA A 148 16.00 2.63 19.24
CA ALA A 148 14.79 3.35 18.87
C ALA A 148 15.10 4.56 17.97
N PHE A 149 14.47 4.64 16.79
CA PHE A 149 14.52 5.81 15.95
C PHE A 149 13.25 6.62 16.15
N LEU A 150 13.37 7.95 16.35
CA LEU A 150 12.25 8.84 16.56
C LEU A 150 11.77 9.44 15.25
N ASP A 151 10.45 9.59 15.10
CA ASP A 151 9.80 9.95 13.86
C ASP A 151 9.69 11.47 13.66
N GLY A 152 8.69 12.11 14.25
CA GLY A 152 8.43 13.54 14.14
C GLY A 152 8.09 14.05 12.74
N ARG A 153 7.81 13.15 11.79
CA ARG A 153 7.47 13.48 10.40
C ARG A 153 6.17 12.84 9.95
N ASP A 154 5.97 11.57 10.25
CA ASP A 154 4.75 10.83 9.93
C ASP A 154 3.74 10.86 11.09
N VAL A 155 4.15 11.42 12.23
CA VAL A 155 3.38 11.73 13.42
C VAL A 155 3.77 13.11 13.94
N ALA A 156 3.13 13.59 15.02
CA ALA A 156 3.45 14.88 15.62
C ALA A 156 4.95 14.98 15.99
N PRO A 157 5.59 16.12 15.77
CA PRO A 157 7.05 16.27 15.87
C PRO A 157 7.63 16.14 17.27
N ASP A 158 6.80 16.09 18.30
CA ASP A 158 7.13 15.99 19.73
C ASP A 158 6.49 14.77 20.42
N SER A 159 6.02 13.80 19.64
CA SER A 159 5.35 12.58 20.13
C SER A 159 6.33 11.50 20.62
N GLY A 160 7.59 11.57 20.25
CA GLY A 160 8.59 10.53 20.54
C GLY A 160 8.80 10.28 22.03
N VAL A 161 8.63 11.28 22.88
CA VAL A 161 8.72 11.09 24.34
C VAL A 161 7.67 10.11 24.87
N ASP A 162 6.47 10.12 24.31
CA ASP A 162 5.39 9.22 24.72
C ASP A 162 5.61 7.81 24.16
N PHE A 163 6.09 7.67 22.92
CA PHE A 163 6.49 6.38 22.38
C PHE A 163 7.65 5.72 23.14
N VAL A 164 8.64 6.51 23.60
CA VAL A 164 9.74 5.99 24.43
C VAL A 164 9.22 5.51 25.79
N LYS A 165 8.26 6.21 26.40
CA LYS A 165 7.61 5.75 27.63
C LYS A 165 6.83 4.45 27.40
N GLU A 166 6.03 4.39 26.34
CA GLU A 166 5.28 3.20 25.96
C GLU A 166 6.21 2.00 25.76
N LEU A 167 7.33 2.18 25.06
CA LEU A 167 8.33 1.12 24.89
C LEU A 167 8.92 0.67 26.23
N GLN A 168 9.22 1.59 27.17
CA GLN A 168 9.70 1.22 28.50
C GLN A 168 8.66 0.40 29.28
N GLU A 169 7.39 0.84 29.27
CA GLU A 169 6.29 0.14 29.91
C GLU A 169 6.11 -1.27 29.33
N LYS A 170 6.21 -1.41 28.01
CA LYS A 170 6.13 -2.71 27.31
C LYS A 170 7.33 -3.62 27.64
N ILE A 171 8.53 -3.09 27.73
CA ILE A 171 9.72 -3.84 28.16
C ILE A 171 9.54 -4.36 29.58
N GLU A 172 8.99 -3.55 30.49
CA GLU A 172 8.70 -3.96 31.88
C GLU A 172 7.58 -5.02 31.94
N GLU A 173 6.51 -4.85 31.15
CA GLU A 173 5.40 -5.81 31.05
C GLU A 173 5.87 -7.17 30.53
N ILE A 174 6.61 -7.19 29.44
CA ILE A 174 7.12 -8.42 28.79
C ILE A 174 8.24 -9.05 29.64
N GLY A 175 9.02 -8.23 30.33
CA GLY A 175 10.11 -8.65 31.21
C GLY A 175 11.37 -9.07 30.44
N VAL A 176 11.62 -8.48 29.28
CA VAL A 176 12.85 -8.59 28.50
C VAL A 176 13.05 -7.36 27.64
N GLY A 177 14.30 -6.99 27.41
CA GLY A 177 14.72 -5.88 26.57
C GLY A 177 15.26 -4.70 27.37
N GLN A 178 16.06 -3.87 26.70
CA GLN A 178 16.58 -2.59 27.24
C GLN A 178 16.72 -1.60 26.07
N ILE A 179 16.42 -0.33 26.29
CA ILE A 179 16.67 0.71 25.28
C ILE A 179 18.16 1.06 25.31
N ALA A 180 18.89 0.65 24.27
CA ALA A 180 20.33 0.82 24.14
C ALA A 180 20.73 2.14 23.48
N SER A 181 19.95 2.62 22.51
CA SER A 181 20.20 3.91 21.86
C SER A 181 18.90 4.58 21.41
N ILE A 182 18.96 5.92 21.26
CA ILE A 182 17.90 6.73 20.66
C ILE A 182 18.54 7.62 19.59
N SER A 183 17.86 7.75 18.44
CA SER A 183 18.32 8.59 17.33
C SER A 183 17.12 9.16 16.58
N GLY A 184 17.15 10.44 16.23
CA GLY A 184 16.20 10.97 15.26
C GLY A 184 16.37 10.31 13.88
N ARG A 185 15.26 10.16 13.16
CA ARG A 185 15.27 9.53 11.81
C ARG A 185 16.12 10.28 10.79
N TYR A 186 16.39 11.58 11.02
CA TYR A 186 17.28 12.37 10.19
C TYR A 186 18.69 11.76 10.06
N TYR A 187 19.14 11.06 11.10
CA TYR A 187 20.44 10.39 11.16
C TYR A 187 20.34 8.90 10.81
N ALA A 188 19.48 8.15 11.52
CA ALA A 188 19.40 6.71 11.41
C ALA A 188 18.66 6.23 10.14
N MET A 189 17.91 7.11 9.50
CA MET A 189 17.10 6.82 8.32
C MET A 189 17.38 7.79 7.16
N ASP A 190 18.63 8.20 7.01
CA ASP A 190 19.07 9.00 5.84
C ASP A 190 18.92 8.17 4.55
N ARG A 191 18.52 8.82 3.46
CA ARG A 191 18.43 8.23 2.12
C ARG A 191 19.18 9.02 1.05
N ASP A 192 19.86 10.10 1.48
CA ASP A 192 20.51 11.06 0.58
C ASP A 192 22.03 10.87 0.51
N LYS A 193 22.53 9.71 1.01
CA LYS A 193 23.97 9.37 1.11
C LYS A 193 24.77 10.40 1.92
N ARG A 194 24.15 10.96 2.95
CA ARG A 194 24.80 11.87 3.90
C ARG A 194 25.48 11.03 4.99
N PHE A 195 26.66 10.49 4.65
CA PHE A 195 27.41 9.62 5.56
C PHE A 195 27.90 10.32 6.81
N ASP A 196 27.98 11.65 6.83
CA ASP A 196 28.15 12.46 8.03
C ASP A 196 27.03 12.23 9.05
N ARG A 197 25.78 12.06 8.60
CA ARG A 197 24.62 11.73 9.44
C ARG A 197 24.61 10.25 9.83
N VAL A 198 24.75 9.38 8.85
CA VAL A 198 24.76 7.92 9.04
C VAL A 198 25.83 7.51 10.04
N LYS A 199 27.03 8.14 9.98
CA LYS A 199 28.10 7.86 10.93
C LYS A 199 27.69 8.12 12.37
N LEU A 200 27.03 9.22 12.67
CA LEU A 200 26.60 9.53 14.04
C LEU A 200 25.63 8.47 14.59
N ALA A 201 24.68 8.03 13.76
CA ALA A 201 23.77 6.95 14.14
C ALA A 201 24.50 5.62 14.30
N TYR A 202 25.40 5.30 13.37
CA TYR A 202 26.23 4.09 13.41
C TYR A 202 27.07 4.04 14.68
N ASP A 203 27.78 5.10 14.99
CA ASP A 203 28.67 5.16 16.17
C ASP A 203 27.87 5.00 17.47
N ALA A 204 26.71 5.64 17.61
CA ALA A 204 25.87 5.49 18.79
C ALA A 204 25.27 4.07 18.92
N ILE A 205 24.83 3.46 17.83
CA ILE A 205 24.16 2.15 17.82
C ILE A 205 25.17 1.01 17.97
N ILE A 206 26.27 1.05 17.20
CA ILE A 206 27.19 -0.08 17.07
C ILE A 206 28.39 0.04 18.01
N CYS A 207 28.87 1.26 18.25
CA CYS A 207 30.07 1.49 19.04
C CYS A 207 29.78 1.99 20.47
N GLN A 208 28.55 2.47 20.74
CA GLN A 208 28.22 3.27 21.92
C GLN A 208 29.17 4.46 22.07
N GLU A 209 29.35 5.21 21.00
CA GLU A 209 30.16 6.42 20.93
C GLU A 209 29.27 7.64 20.61
N GLY A 210 29.69 8.83 21.07
CA GLY A 210 28.97 10.10 20.91
C GLY A 210 28.21 10.53 22.16
N GLU A 211 27.01 11.10 21.98
CA GLU A 211 26.16 11.53 23.11
C GLU A 211 25.71 10.34 23.95
N SER A 212 25.58 10.52 25.26
CA SER A 212 25.16 9.45 26.17
C SER A 212 24.08 9.89 27.12
N PHE A 213 23.24 8.96 27.55
CA PHE A 213 22.18 9.22 28.54
C PHE A 213 22.09 8.06 29.57
N GLU A 214 21.39 8.34 30.66
CA GLU A 214 21.04 7.35 31.71
C GLU A 214 19.55 6.97 31.63
N CYS A 215 18.69 7.93 31.23
CA CYS A 215 17.26 7.78 31.19
C CYS A 215 16.77 8.13 29.78
N PRO A 216 16.22 7.16 29.01
CA PRO A 216 15.73 7.38 27.66
C PRO A 216 14.72 8.52 27.52
N VAL A 217 13.70 8.55 28.39
CA VAL A 217 12.66 9.60 28.40
C VAL A 217 13.24 10.98 28.68
N GLN A 218 14.19 11.07 29.64
CA GLN A 218 14.81 12.36 29.98
C GLN A 218 15.68 12.86 28.83
N TYR A 219 16.37 11.96 28.11
CA TYR A 219 17.18 12.32 26.95
C TYR A 219 16.36 13.04 25.86
N VAL A 220 15.16 12.50 25.54
CA VAL A 220 14.26 13.13 24.58
C VAL A 220 13.75 14.48 25.09
N LYS A 221 13.35 14.56 26.35
CA LYS A 221 12.92 15.84 26.98
C LYS A 221 14.02 16.89 26.97
N ASP A 222 15.26 16.50 27.24
CA ASP A 222 16.41 17.41 27.23
C ASP A 222 16.72 17.92 25.80
N SER A 223 16.41 17.12 24.78
CA SER A 223 16.47 17.53 23.39
C SER A 223 15.40 18.58 23.08
N TYR A 224 14.14 18.33 23.49
CA TYR A 224 13.03 19.29 23.29
C TYR A 224 13.28 20.62 24.00
N ALA A 225 13.91 20.59 25.18
CA ALA A 225 14.30 21.82 25.90
C ALA A 225 15.33 22.66 25.12
N LYS A 226 15.96 22.11 24.08
CA LYS A 226 16.90 22.79 23.17
C LYS A 226 16.27 23.10 21.82
N ASP A 227 14.94 23.01 21.68
CA ASP A 227 14.19 23.14 20.43
C ASP A 227 14.59 22.11 19.34
N VAL A 228 15.12 20.94 19.75
CA VAL A 228 15.47 19.82 18.86
C VAL A 228 14.44 18.72 19.07
N LEU A 229 13.48 18.63 18.12
CA LEU A 229 12.37 17.70 18.16
C LEU A 229 12.75 16.33 17.57
N ASP A 230 11.83 15.39 17.60
CA ASP A 230 11.99 13.95 17.30
C ASP A 230 12.88 13.64 16.10
N GLU A 231 12.56 14.21 14.94
CA GLU A 231 13.27 13.95 13.67
C GLU A 231 14.77 14.21 13.80
N PHE A 232 15.14 15.23 14.58
CA PHE A 232 16.50 15.75 14.69
C PHE A 232 17.20 15.43 15.99
N VAL A 233 16.62 14.60 16.87
CA VAL A 233 17.28 14.17 18.12
C VAL A 233 18.63 13.53 17.77
N ILE A 234 19.69 14.08 18.36
CA ILE A 234 21.06 13.62 18.10
C ILE A 234 21.17 12.15 18.52
N PRO A 235 21.87 11.30 17.75
CA PRO A 235 22.07 9.91 18.15
C PRO A 235 22.81 9.81 19.50
N GLY A 236 22.22 9.07 20.44
CA GLY A 236 22.80 8.87 21.75
C GLY A 236 22.61 7.43 22.24
N TYR A 237 23.49 6.98 23.12
CA TYR A 237 23.47 5.65 23.69
C TYR A 237 23.22 5.69 25.21
N ASN A 238 22.63 4.62 25.73
CA ASN A 238 22.39 4.43 27.15
C ASN A 238 23.66 3.87 27.80
N LYS A 239 24.34 4.71 28.62
CA LYS A 239 25.59 4.31 29.28
C LYS A 239 25.43 3.26 30.38
N ASN A 240 24.20 3.00 30.83
CA ASN A 240 23.90 1.96 31.82
C ASN A 240 23.63 0.58 31.18
N VAL A 241 23.72 0.47 29.85
CA VAL A 241 23.35 -0.72 29.08
C VAL A 241 24.53 -1.12 28.19
N GLU A 242 24.93 -2.40 28.22
CA GLU A 242 25.95 -2.96 27.32
C GLU A 242 25.35 -3.31 25.94
N GLY A 243 24.92 -2.28 25.23
CA GLY A 243 24.17 -2.40 23.96
C GLY A 243 25.02 -2.23 22.71
N THR A 244 26.35 -2.37 22.76
CA THR A 244 27.21 -2.43 21.56
C THR A 244 26.86 -3.62 20.71
N ILE A 245 26.98 -3.50 19.38
CA ILE A 245 26.86 -4.65 18.48
C ILE A 245 28.24 -5.22 18.24
N ASP A 246 28.40 -6.50 18.53
CA ASP A 246 29.66 -7.21 18.48
C ASP A 246 29.60 -8.43 17.54
N ASP A 247 30.76 -9.03 17.26
CA ASP A 247 30.85 -10.22 16.42
C ASP A 247 29.98 -11.36 16.99
N GLY A 248 29.18 -11.99 16.13
CA GLY A 248 28.28 -13.08 16.50
C GLY A 248 26.91 -12.61 17.05
N ASP A 249 26.62 -11.32 17.10
CA ASP A 249 25.32 -10.80 17.49
C ASP A 249 24.27 -10.98 16.37
N SER A 250 23.01 -10.76 16.71
CA SER A 250 21.90 -10.75 15.77
C SER A 250 21.19 -9.40 15.75
N VAL A 251 20.74 -8.99 14.58
CA VAL A 251 19.97 -7.74 14.40
C VAL A 251 18.68 -8.04 13.64
N ILE A 252 17.55 -7.53 14.14
CA ILE A 252 16.28 -7.52 13.41
C ILE A 252 15.89 -6.06 13.20
N PHE A 253 15.80 -5.64 11.94
CA PHE A 253 15.38 -4.28 11.58
C PHE A 253 13.89 -4.27 11.28
N ALA A 254 13.09 -3.70 12.20
CA ALA A 254 11.63 -3.73 12.17
C ALA A 254 10.98 -2.82 11.12
N ASN A 255 11.73 -1.96 10.43
CA ASN A 255 11.17 -1.15 9.35
C ASN A 255 10.77 -2.03 8.16
N PHE A 256 9.56 -1.86 7.65
CA PHE A 256 9.07 -2.60 6.49
C PHE A 256 9.16 -1.81 5.17
N ARG A 257 9.26 -0.48 5.21
CA ARG A 257 9.46 0.35 4.03
C ARG A 257 10.96 0.54 3.76
N PRO A 258 11.44 0.21 2.52
CA PRO A 258 12.87 0.07 2.25
C PRO A 258 13.62 1.41 2.13
N ASP A 259 13.04 2.45 1.54
CA ASP A 259 13.72 3.64 1.03
C ASP A 259 14.66 4.32 2.05
N ARG A 260 14.32 4.29 3.34
CA ARG A 260 15.12 4.88 4.42
C ARG A 260 15.85 3.85 5.30
N ALA A 261 15.62 2.55 5.08
CA ALA A 261 16.34 1.50 5.80
C ALA A 261 17.63 1.07 5.07
N ILE A 262 17.69 1.28 3.76
CA ILE A 262 18.76 0.78 2.87
C ILE A 262 20.14 1.20 3.35
N GLN A 263 20.38 2.49 3.62
CA GLN A 263 21.74 2.99 3.85
C GLN A 263 22.36 2.42 5.12
N LEU A 264 21.67 2.53 6.27
CA LEU A 264 22.18 2.01 7.54
C LEU A 264 22.35 0.49 7.50
N ALA A 265 21.37 -0.24 6.93
CA ALA A 265 21.44 -1.68 6.76
C ALA A 265 22.60 -2.08 5.83
N THR A 266 22.82 -1.36 4.73
CA THR A 266 23.98 -1.64 3.84
C THR A 266 25.31 -1.40 4.55
N VAL A 267 25.43 -0.30 5.28
CA VAL A 267 26.69 0.05 5.96
C VAL A 267 27.12 -1.02 6.97
N ILE A 268 26.20 -1.65 7.70
CA ILE A 268 26.55 -2.69 8.66
C ILE A 268 26.77 -4.06 8.00
N THR A 269 25.96 -4.41 6.97
CA THR A 269 25.99 -5.75 6.37
C THR A 269 26.94 -5.86 5.16
N ASN A 270 27.27 -4.74 4.52
CA ASN A 270 28.14 -4.65 3.35
C ASN A 270 28.99 -3.36 3.42
N PRO A 271 29.91 -3.27 4.38
CA PRO A 271 30.57 -2.02 4.77
C PRO A 271 31.43 -1.39 3.68
N THR A 272 31.78 -2.11 2.63
CA THR A 272 32.59 -1.61 1.49
C THR A 272 31.75 -1.24 0.27
N PHE A 273 30.43 -1.31 0.35
CA PHE A 273 29.54 -1.06 -0.78
C PHE A 273 29.56 0.41 -1.24
N TYR A 274 29.61 1.36 -0.30
CA TYR A 274 29.60 2.78 -0.65
C TYR A 274 31.01 3.31 -0.85
N GLU A 275 31.27 3.89 -2.03
CA GLU A 275 32.53 4.60 -2.27
C GLU A 275 32.66 5.82 -1.34
N GLY A 276 33.83 5.94 -0.70
CA GLY A 276 34.14 7.08 0.18
C GLY A 276 33.64 6.99 1.61
N TYR A 277 32.95 5.91 1.99
CA TYR A 277 32.57 5.68 3.38
C TYR A 277 32.72 4.20 3.78
N VAL A 278 33.59 3.95 4.74
CA VAL A 278 33.75 2.64 5.39
C VAL A 278 33.74 2.88 6.89
N PRO A 279 32.86 2.22 7.67
CA PRO A 279 32.84 2.38 9.12
C PRO A 279 34.14 1.83 9.76
N GLU A 280 34.60 2.46 10.84
CA GLU A 280 35.81 2.04 11.55
C GLU A 280 35.65 0.67 12.21
N LYS A 281 34.52 0.46 12.91
CA LYS A 281 34.14 -0.86 13.45
C LYS A 281 33.31 -1.59 12.40
N GLN A 282 33.73 -2.79 12.06
CA GLN A 282 32.97 -3.72 11.19
C GLN A 282 32.66 -4.98 11.99
N VAL A 283 31.40 -5.37 12.00
CA VAL A 283 30.92 -6.54 12.75
C VAL A 283 30.98 -7.78 11.86
N LYS A 284 31.47 -8.88 12.40
CA LYS A 284 31.57 -10.17 11.70
C LYS A 284 30.58 -11.16 12.27
N ASP A 285 30.24 -12.17 11.46
CA ASP A 285 29.30 -13.22 11.87
C ASP A 285 27.99 -12.65 12.43
N LEU A 286 27.49 -11.62 11.77
CA LEU A 286 26.24 -10.93 12.13
C LEU A 286 25.06 -11.61 11.44
N GLU A 287 24.11 -12.13 12.20
CA GLU A 287 22.83 -12.55 11.64
C GLU A 287 21.90 -11.33 11.53
N PHE A 288 21.71 -10.82 10.33
CA PHE A 288 20.91 -9.63 10.07
C PHE A 288 19.59 -9.98 9.37
N VAL A 289 18.48 -9.56 9.94
CA VAL A 289 17.13 -9.79 9.40
C VAL A 289 16.45 -8.46 9.06
N CYS A 290 16.07 -8.31 7.80
CA CYS A 290 15.20 -7.23 7.32
C CYS A 290 13.74 -7.65 7.48
N MET A 291 12.88 -6.76 7.96
CA MET A 291 11.44 -7.03 8.00
C MET A 291 10.88 -7.33 6.60
N MET A 292 11.26 -6.53 5.61
CA MET A 292 10.98 -6.73 4.17
C MET A 292 12.29 -6.61 3.39
N LYS A 293 12.29 -6.97 2.10
CA LYS A 293 13.46 -6.75 1.24
C LYS A 293 13.73 -5.24 1.09
N TYR A 294 14.95 -4.81 1.43
CA TYR A 294 15.34 -3.40 1.29
C TYR A 294 16.05 -3.15 -0.06
N ALA A 295 17.16 -3.80 -0.30
CA ALA A 295 17.91 -3.69 -1.57
C ALA A 295 18.88 -4.89 -1.70
N ASP A 296 19.39 -5.10 -2.91
CA ASP A 296 20.39 -6.15 -3.16
C ASP A 296 21.77 -5.82 -2.54
N SER A 297 21.97 -4.57 -2.11
CA SER A 297 23.18 -4.16 -1.38
C SER A 297 23.21 -4.59 0.08
N VAL A 298 22.08 -5.01 0.64
CA VAL A 298 21.93 -5.43 2.04
C VAL A 298 22.11 -6.95 2.13
N ASN A 299 23.15 -7.40 2.80
CA ASN A 299 23.39 -8.81 3.07
C ASN A 299 22.64 -9.24 4.34
N GLY A 300 21.40 -9.69 4.19
CA GLY A 300 20.54 -10.10 5.31
C GLY A 300 19.43 -11.03 4.87
N GLU A 301 18.87 -11.75 5.83
CA GLU A 301 17.66 -12.55 5.65
C GLU A 301 16.44 -11.62 5.54
N ILE A 302 15.37 -12.08 4.89
CA ILE A 302 14.14 -11.32 4.70
C ILE A 302 13.01 -12.04 5.43
N ALA A 303 12.41 -11.41 6.43
CA ALA A 303 11.38 -12.01 7.26
C ALA A 303 10.03 -12.16 6.54
N PHE A 304 9.60 -11.11 5.83
CA PHE A 304 8.38 -11.11 5.04
C PHE A 304 8.70 -10.79 3.59
N VAL A 305 8.07 -11.52 2.70
CA VAL A 305 8.19 -11.30 1.26
C VAL A 305 6.80 -10.95 0.75
N SER A 306 6.67 -9.85 0.02
CA SER A 306 5.45 -9.61 -0.76
C SER A 306 5.36 -10.70 -1.82
N PRO A 307 4.28 -11.47 -1.87
CA PRO A 307 4.14 -12.51 -2.88
C PRO A 307 4.27 -11.89 -4.27
N GLU A 308 5.05 -12.52 -5.12
CA GLU A 308 5.11 -12.16 -6.54
C GLU A 308 3.72 -12.39 -7.15
N LEU A 309 3.15 -11.36 -7.76
CA LEU A 309 1.81 -11.43 -8.33
C LEU A 309 1.89 -12.08 -9.72
N THR A 310 1.94 -13.39 -9.71
CA THR A 310 1.85 -14.22 -10.92
C THR A 310 0.40 -14.51 -11.29
N ASN A 311 0.18 -14.83 -12.54
CA ASN A 311 -1.13 -15.26 -13.06
C ASN A 311 -2.23 -14.21 -12.80
N THR A 312 -1.89 -12.92 -13.01
CA THR A 312 -2.89 -11.85 -13.00
C THR A 312 -3.93 -12.07 -14.09
N LEU A 313 -5.06 -11.37 -14.04
CA LEU A 313 -6.09 -11.49 -15.09
C LEU A 313 -5.50 -11.29 -16.48
N GLY A 314 -4.60 -10.30 -16.65
CA GLY A 314 -3.91 -10.05 -17.92
C GLY A 314 -3.08 -11.24 -18.40
N ASP A 315 -2.27 -11.82 -17.50
CA ASP A 315 -1.45 -13.00 -17.81
C ASP A 315 -2.33 -14.20 -18.18
N TYR A 316 -3.37 -14.44 -17.36
CA TYR A 316 -4.24 -15.58 -17.54
C TYR A 316 -5.02 -15.52 -18.86
N LEU A 317 -5.59 -14.35 -19.20
CA LEU A 317 -6.28 -14.15 -20.50
C LEU A 317 -5.33 -14.36 -21.68
N SER A 318 -4.10 -13.86 -21.58
CA SER A 318 -3.06 -14.09 -22.60
C SER A 318 -2.74 -15.58 -22.77
N ALA A 319 -2.55 -16.30 -21.66
CA ALA A 319 -2.31 -17.75 -21.68
C ALA A 319 -3.47 -18.55 -22.30
N GLN A 320 -4.70 -18.03 -22.21
CA GLN A 320 -5.88 -18.61 -22.90
C GLN A 320 -6.01 -18.16 -24.38
N GLY A 321 -5.07 -17.37 -24.88
CA GLY A 321 -5.10 -16.84 -26.25
C GLY A 321 -6.18 -15.78 -26.50
N LEU A 322 -6.72 -15.18 -25.44
CA LEU A 322 -7.73 -14.13 -25.52
C LEU A 322 -7.09 -12.76 -25.73
N LYS A 323 -7.75 -11.92 -26.52
CA LYS A 323 -7.31 -10.56 -26.80
C LYS A 323 -7.95 -9.57 -25.85
N GLN A 324 -7.14 -8.67 -25.31
CA GLN A 324 -7.58 -7.69 -24.34
C GLN A 324 -7.22 -6.26 -24.77
N LEU A 325 -8.05 -5.30 -24.36
CA LEU A 325 -7.83 -3.87 -24.53
C LEU A 325 -7.69 -3.22 -23.15
N ARG A 326 -6.70 -2.35 -23.00
CA ARG A 326 -6.51 -1.46 -21.85
C ARG A 326 -6.57 -0.04 -22.34
N ILE A 327 -7.49 0.78 -21.80
CA ILE A 327 -7.67 2.16 -22.23
C ILE A 327 -7.96 3.07 -21.05
N ALA A 328 -7.23 4.17 -20.98
CA ALA A 328 -7.45 5.26 -20.03
C ALA A 328 -6.77 6.55 -20.52
N GLU A 329 -7.10 7.66 -19.90
CA GLU A 329 -6.32 8.87 -20.05
C GLU A 329 -5.05 8.87 -19.17
N THR A 330 -4.12 9.82 -19.41
CA THR A 330 -2.76 9.85 -18.84
C THR A 330 -2.74 9.61 -17.32
N GLU A 331 -3.64 10.24 -16.56
CA GLU A 331 -3.68 10.16 -15.09
C GLU A 331 -3.93 8.73 -14.58
N LYS A 332 -4.66 7.93 -15.36
CA LYS A 332 -5.07 6.57 -14.97
C LYS A 332 -4.54 5.46 -15.89
N TYR A 333 -3.66 5.80 -16.84
CA TYR A 333 -3.09 4.80 -17.76
C TYR A 333 -2.23 3.75 -17.04
N ALA A 334 -1.40 4.18 -16.09
CA ALA A 334 -0.61 3.26 -15.29
C ALA A 334 -1.48 2.33 -14.44
N HIS A 335 -2.67 2.78 -14.03
CA HIS A 335 -3.58 1.99 -13.22
C HIS A 335 -4.17 0.81 -14.00
N VAL A 336 -4.60 1.03 -15.25
CA VAL A 336 -5.13 -0.05 -16.12
C VAL A 336 -4.04 -0.91 -16.78
N THR A 337 -2.75 -0.56 -16.60
CA THR A 337 -1.59 -1.30 -17.15
C THR A 337 -0.70 -1.82 -16.01
N PHE A 338 0.28 -1.03 -15.57
CA PHE A 338 1.28 -1.40 -14.58
C PHE A 338 0.68 -1.98 -13.29
N PHE A 339 -0.22 -1.25 -12.62
CA PHE A 339 -0.82 -1.72 -11.36
C PHE A 339 -1.75 -2.91 -11.59
N PHE A 340 -2.56 -2.87 -12.63
CA PHE A 340 -3.46 -3.97 -12.98
C PHE A 340 -2.72 -5.28 -13.31
N ASP A 341 -1.51 -5.16 -13.85
CA ASP A 341 -0.66 -6.30 -14.21
C ASP A 341 0.31 -6.71 -13.08
N GLY A 342 -0.02 -6.35 -11.83
CA GLY A 342 0.71 -6.80 -10.64
C GLY A 342 1.88 -5.91 -10.22
N GLY A 343 1.91 -4.63 -10.64
CA GLY A 343 3.01 -3.69 -10.33
C GLY A 343 4.28 -3.98 -11.14
N VAL A 344 4.14 -4.63 -12.28
CA VAL A 344 5.25 -4.94 -13.19
C VAL A 344 4.97 -4.36 -14.56
N ASP A 345 5.90 -3.56 -15.09
CA ASP A 345 5.80 -3.10 -16.48
C ASP A 345 6.26 -4.19 -17.43
N LYS A 346 5.28 -4.88 -18.01
CA LYS A 346 5.48 -6.01 -18.94
C LYS A 346 4.58 -5.87 -20.15
N GLU A 347 5.07 -6.33 -21.29
CA GLU A 347 4.22 -6.55 -22.48
C GLU A 347 3.48 -7.87 -22.32
N ILE A 348 2.13 -7.82 -22.45
CA ILE A 348 1.27 -9.01 -22.41
C ILE A 348 0.85 -9.34 -23.84
N GLU A 349 1.12 -10.56 -24.28
CA GLU A 349 0.73 -11.00 -25.62
C GLU A 349 -0.80 -10.94 -25.80
N GLY A 350 -1.25 -10.35 -26.90
CA GLY A 350 -2.68 -10.14 -27.17
C GLY A 350 -3.30 -8.94 -26.47
N ALA A 351 -2.54 -8.16 -25.71
CA ALA A 351 -3.01 -6.92 -25.11
C ALA A 351 -2.75 -5.71 -26.02
N THR A 352 -3.82 -4.98 -26.30
CA THR A 352 -3.74 -3.65 -26.93
C THR A 352 -3.83 -2.59 -25.84
N ARG A 353 -2.94 -1.60 -25.87
CA ARG A 353 -2.92 -0.49 -24.92
C ARG A 353 -3.19 0.82 -25.64
N VAL A 354 -4.19 1.57 -25.19
CA VAL A 354 -4.58 2.87 -25.79
C VAL A 354 -4.48 3.94 -24.72
N LEU A 355 -3.56 4.88 -24.94
CA LEU A 355 -3.39 6.07 -24.10
C LEU A 355 -4.12 7.25 -24.76
N VAL A 356 -4.90 7.96 -23.95
CA VAL A 356 -5.48 9.26 -24.27
C VAL A 356 -4.77 10.33 -23.42
N ASN A 357 -4.37 11.44 -24.01
CA ASN A 357 -3.74 12.48 -23.23
C ASN A 357 -4.75 13.22 -22.36
N SER A 358 -4.45 13.38 -21.09
CA SER A 358 -5.24 14.25 -20.21
C SER A 358 -5.09 15.72 -20.61
N PRO A 359 -6.10 16.58 -20.36
CA PRO A 359 -6.03 17.99 -20.71
C PRO A 359 -4.94 18.71 -19.90
N LYS A 360 -4.29 19.67 -20.52
CA LYS A 360 -3.20 20.46 -19.90
C LYS A 360 -3.76 21.68 -19.17
N VAL A 361 -4.48 21.44 -18.07
CA VAL A 361 -5.01 22.46 -17.17
C VAL A 361 -4.30 22.45 -15.83
N ALA A 362 -4.39 23.51 -15.07
CA ALA A 362 -3.73 23.60 -13.76
C ALA A 362 -4.40 22.65 -12.73
N THR A 363 -5.73 22.62 -12.74
CA THR A 363 -6.57 21.75 -11.90
C THR A 363 -7.77 21.30 -12.73
N TYR A 364 -8.31 20.12 -12.47
CA TYR A 364 -9.33 19.52 -13.32
C TYR A 364 -10.75 20.05 -13.08
N ASP A 365 -10.99 20.87 -12.07
CA ASP A 365 -12.22 21.67 -11.92
C ASP A 365 -12.41 22.67 -13.06
N LEU A 366 -11.33 23.09 -13.72
CA LEU A 366 -11.36 23.98 -14.88
C LEU A 366 -11.83 23.27 -16.15
N GLN A 367 -11.73 21.94 -16.21
CA GLN A 367 -12.19 21.11 -17.32
C GLN A 367 -12.68 19.76 -16.79
N PRO A 368 -13.87 19.68 -16.14
CA PRO A 368 -14.35 18.46 -15.47
C PRO A 368 -14.61 17.28 -16.39
N GLU A 369 -14.87 17.52 -17.68
CA GLU A 369 -15.00 16.47 -18.69
C GLU A 369 -13.67 15.76 -18.95
N MET A 370 -12.54 16.36 -18.58
CA MET A 370 -11.21 15.84 -18.82
C MET A 370 -11.10 15.30 -20.27
N SER A 371 -10.67 14.05 -20.44
CA SER A 371 -10.62 13.39 -21.75
C SER A 371 -11.64 12.25 -21.89
N ALA A 372 -12.68 12.20 -21.04
CA ALA A 372 -13.62 11.09 -20.99
C ALA A 372 -14.30 10.81 -22.36
N TYR A 373 -14.75 11.86 -23.07
CA TYR A 373 -15.37 11.70 -24.39
C TYR A 373 -14.39 11.11 -25.42
N GLU A 374 -13.10 11.52 -25.40
CA GLU A 374 -12.11 10.94 -26.31
C GLU A 374 -11.79 9.48 -25.94
N VAL A 375 -11.72 9.16 -24.65
CA VAL A 375 -11.58 7.75 -24.16
C VAL A 375 -12.75 6.93 -24.67
N LYS A 376 -13.98 7.39 -24.50
CA LYS A 376 -15.20 6.74 -24.98
C LYS A 376 -15.18 6.54 -26.49
N ASP A 377 -14.87 7.58 -27.28
CA ASP A 377 -14.86 7.50 -28.75
C ASP A 377 -13.82 6.49 -29.25
N LYS A 378 -12.61 6.51 -28.67
CA LYS A 378 -11.57 5.50 -29.01
C LYS A 378 -11.95 4.11 -28.57
N LEU A 379 -12.60 3.96 -27.42
CA LEU A 379 -13.09 2.67 -26.95
C LEU A 379 -14.11 2.07 -27.91
N ILE A 380 -15.11 2.87 -28.34
CA ILE A 380 -16.12 2.44 -29.31
C ILE A 380 -15.46 2.06 -30.63
N ALA A 381 -14.50 2.86 -31.11
CA ALA A 381 -13.76 2.54 -32.34
C ALA A 381 -12.92 1.23 -32.21
N GLU A 382 -12.40 0.91 -31.04
CA GLU A 382 -11.72 -0.36 -30.78
C GLU A 382 -12.71 -1.54 -30.72
N LEU A 383 -13.89 -1.34 -30.12
CA LEU A 383 -14.96 -2.34 -30.09
C LEU A 383 -15.50 -2.66 -31.51
N ASP A 384 -15.57 -1.66 -32.40
CA ASP A 384 -15.97 -1.83 -33.80
C ASP A 384 -15.06 -2.76 -34.60
N LYS A 385 -13.81 -2.95 -34.15
CA LYS A 385 -12.88 -3.90 -34.80
C LYS A 385 -13.24 -5.37 -34.59
N ASP A 386 -14.12 -5.66 -33.64
CA ASP A 386 -14.59 -7.02 -33.27
C ASP A 386 -13.45 -8.02 -33.02
N ILE A 387 -12.37 -7.54 -32.33
CA ILE A 387 -11.18 -8.37 -32.09
C ILE A 387 -10.92 -8.63 -30.61
N HIS A 388 -11.44 -7.79 -29.69
CA HIS A 388 -11.19 -7.89 -28.27
C HIS A 388 -12.20 -8.80 -27.56
N ASP A 389 -11.71 -9.68 -26.69
CA ASP A 389 -12.53 -10.55 -25.85
C ASP A 389 -12.82 -9.89 -24.50
N VAL A 390 -11.85 -9.12 -23.99
CA VAL A 390 -11.94 -8.40 -22.71
C VAL A 390 -11.46 -6.97 -22.89
N VAL A 391 -12.14 -6.03 -22.26
CA VAL A 391 -11.78 -4.61 -22.25
C VAL A 391 -11.74 -4.11 -20.82
N ILE A 392 -10.68 -3.39 -20.46
CA ILE A 392 -10.56 -2.65 -19.20
C ILE A 392 -10.47 -1.18 -19.55
N VAL A 393 -11.44 -0.40 -19.10
CA VAL A 393 -11.47 1.06 -19.26
C VAL A 393 -11.58 1.75 -17.91
N ASN A 394 -10.87 2.86 -17.76
CA ASN A 394 -10.97 3.72 -16.59
C ASN A 394 -11.35 5.13 -17.05
N PHE A 395 -12.38 5.70 -16.40
CA PHE A 395 -12.76 7.11 -16.49
C PHE A 395 -12.27 7.82 -15.22
N ALA A 396 -11.31 8.71 -15.38
CA ALA A 396 -10.58 9.35 -14.29
C ALA A 396 -11.36 10.44 -13.53
N ASN A 397 -12.48 10.87 -14.08
CA ASN A 397 -13.11 12.15 -13.77
C ASN A 397 -13.53 12.31 -12.31
N CYS A 398 -14.22 11.33 -11.72
CA CYS A 398 -14.79 11.48 -10.38
C CYS A 398 -13.68 11.63 -9.32
N ASP A 399 -12.54 10.93 -9.50
CA ASP A 399 -11.39 11.04 -8.63
C ASP A 399 -10.61 12.34 -8.85
N MET A 400 -10.17 12.58 -10.08
CA MET A 400 -9.28 13.70 -10.38
C MET A 400 -9.94 15.07 -10.17
N VAL A 401 -11.25 15.19 -10.43
CA VAL A 401 -12.02 16.41 -10.15
C VAL A 401 -12.40 16.49 -8.67
N GLY A 402 -12.74 15.35 -8.03
CA GLY A 402 -13.03 15.26 -6.61
C GLY A 402 -11.89 15.79 -5.74
N HIS A 403 -10.64 15.47 -6.09
CA HIS A 403 -9.48 16.02 -5.41
C HIS A 403 -9.38 17.56 -5.38
N THR A 404 -10.18 18.26 -6.15
CA THR A 404 -10.22 19.73 -6.14
C THR A 404 -11.15 20.29 -5.06
N GLY A 405 -12.09 19.49 -4.51
CA GLY A 405 -13.10 19.94 -3.55
C GLY A 405 -14.11 20.92 -4.13
N VAL A 406 -14.22 21.01 -5.47
CA VAL A 406 -15.12 21.94 -6.18
C VAL A 406 -16.39 21.20 -6.58
N ILE A 407 -17.39 21.14 -5.70
CA ILE A 407 -18.62 20.37 -5.85
C ILE A 407 -19.31 20.56 -7.22
N PRO A 408 -19.52 21.78 -7.75
CA PRO A 408 -20.15 21.93 -9.07
C PRO A 408 -19.35 21.26 -10.21
N ALA A 409 -18.02 21.23 -10.11
CA ALA A 409 -17.15 20.56 -11.06
C ALA A 409 -17.22 19.03 -10.91
N ALA A 410 -17.21 18.53 -9.68
CA ALA A 410 -17.38 17.10 -9.39
C ALA A 410 -18.75 16.57 -9.88
N ILE A 411 -19.85 17.32 -9.67
CA ILE A 411 -21.17 16.99 -10.22
C ILE A 411 -21.12 16.90 -11.76
N LYS A 412 -20.45 17.84 -12.41
CA LYS A 412 -20.28 17.81 -13.87
C LYS A 412 -19.45 16.60 -14.31
N ALA A 413 -18.39 16.29 -13.60
CA ALA A 413 -17.53 15.13 -13.87
C ALA A 413 -18.33 13.81 -13.82
N VAL A 414 -19.13 13.62 -12.77
CA VAL A 414 -20.01 12.45 -12.63
C VAL A 414 -21.00 12.33 -13.79
N SER A 415 -21.65 13.45 -14.17
CA SER A 415 -22.60 13.46 -15.30
C SER A 415 -21.93 13.13 -16.64
N VAL A 416 -20.69 13.58 -16.85
CA VAL A 416 -19.91 13.24 -18.07
C VAL A 416 -19.59 11.74 -18.12
N VAL A 417 -19.23 11.15 -16.98
CA VAL A 417 -18.98 9.69 -16.90
C VAL A 417 -20.26 8.92 -17.21
N ASP A 418 -21.40 9.35 -16.67
CA ASP A 418 -22.71 8.76 -16.99
C ASP A 418 -23.02 8.77 -18.50
N ASP A 419 -22.84 9.93 -19.16
CA ASP A 419 -23.02 10.07 -20.60
C ASP A 419 -22.15 9.07 -21.37
N CYS A 420 -20.85 8.97 -21.00
CA CYS A 420 -19.91 8.06 -21.64
C CYS A 420 -20.28 6.59 -21.44
N ILE A 421 -20.72 6.22 -20.22
CA ILE A 421 -21.15 4.85 -19.90
C ILE A 421 -22.38 4.47 -20.73
N GLY A 422 -23.35 5.35 -20.89
CA GLY A 422 -24.52 5.10 -21.71
C GLY A 422 -24.17 4.72 -23.15
N GLU A 423 -23.32 5.52 -23.81
CA GLU A 423 -22.91 5.23 -25.20
C GLU A 423 -22.07 3.94 -25.32
N VAL A 424 -21.15 3.68 -24.36
CA VAL A 424 -20.37 2.44 -24.32
C VAL A 424 -21.27 1.23 -24.10
N TYR A 425 -22.25 1.35 -23.20
CA TYR A 425 -23.24 0.28 -22.95
C TYR A 425 -24.04 -0.06 -24.20
N GLU A 426 -24.57 0.94 -24.92
CA GLU A 426 -25.29 0.71 -26.17
C GLU A 426 -24.45 -0.07 -27.18
N LYS A 427 -23.14 0.27 -27.29
CA LYS A 427 -22.21 -0.42 -28.17
C LYS A 427 -21.95 -1.86 -27.73
N VAL A 428 -21.74 -2.09 -26.45
CA VAL A 428 -21.50 -3.45 -25.91
C VAL A 428 -22.74 -4.33 -26.08
N LEU A 429 -23.92 -3.76 -25.87
CA LEU A 429 -25.21 -4.44 -26.11
C LEU A 429 -25.38 -4.84 -27.58
N GLU A 430 -25.06 -3.94 -28.53
CA GLU A 430 -25.07 -4.24 -29.97
C GLU A 430 -24.18 -5.43 -30.31
N LEU A 431 -23.03 -5.58 -29.65
CA LEU A 431 -22.10 -6.69 -29.84
C LEU A 431 -22.55 -7.97 -29.11
N GLY A 432 -23.60 -7.89 -28.28
CA GLY A 432 -24.04 -8.99 -27.40
C GLY A 432 -23.05 -9.31 -26.29
N GLY A 433 -22.27 -8.31 -25.87
CA GLY A 433 -21.32 -8.37 -24.78
C GLY A 433 -21.97 -8.14 -23.41
N THR A 434 -21.14 -8.07 -22.36
CA THR A 434 -21.55 -7.77 -20.98
C THR A 434 -20.62 -6.73 -20.40
N MET A 435 -21.17 -5.71 -19.73
CA MET A 435 -20.39 -4.77 -18.93
C MET A 435 -20.47 -5.10 -17.45
N LEU A 436 -19.32 -4.95 -16.78
CA LEU A 436 -19.21 -4.77 -15.34
C LEU A 436 -18.87 -3.30 -15.12
N ILE A 437 -19.71 -2.57 -14.40
CA ILE A 437 -19.52 -1.14 -14.09
C ILE A 437 -19.27 -1.04 -12.59
N THR A 438 -18.13 -0.48 -12.22
CA THR A 438 -17.68 -0.39 -10.82
C THR A 438 -16.81 0.84 -10.62
N ALA A 439 -16.24 0.97 -9.42
CA ALA A 439 -15.17 1.91 -9.11
C ALA A 439 -14.06 1.18 -8.34
N ASP A 440 -12.94 1.82 -8.17
CA ASP A 440 -11.77 1.29 -7.47
C ASP A 440 -11.62 1.82 -6.03
N HIS A 441 -12.22 2.96 -5.72
CA HIS A 441 -12.38 3.58 -4.41
C HIS A 441 -13.45 4.68 -4.46
N GLY A 442 -13.77 5.27 -3.31
CA GLY A 442 -14.63 6.46 -3.21
C GLY A 442 -13.83 7.75 -3.12
N ASN A 443 -14.44 8.86 -3.61
CA ASN A 443 -13.96 10.24 -3.53
C ASN A 443 -15.14 11.20 -3.71
N ALA A 444 -15.75 11.25 -4.90
CA ALA A 444 -16.76 12.24 -5.31
C ALA A 444 -18.08 12.19 -4.52
N GLU A 445 -18.34 11.13 -3.77
CA GLU A 445 -19.52 11.02 -2.92
C GLU A 445 -19.39 11.76 -1.59
N GLU A 446 -18.19 12.31 -1.28
CA GLU A 446 -17.92 13.03 -0.02
C GLU A 446 -16.93 14.17 -0.24
N GLU A 447 -17.41 15.30 -0.76
CA GLU A 447 -16.64 16.50 -1.08
C GLU A 447 -16.58 17.53 0.09
N LEU A 448 -17.25 17.24 1.21
CA LEU A 448 -17.26 18.07 2.42
C LEU A 448 -16.96 17.20 3.66
N ASP A 449 -16.12 17.74 4.54
CA ASP A 449 -15.91 17.17 5.87
C ASP A 449 -17.11 17.43 6.82
N ALA A 450 -17.02 16.90 8.05
CA ALA A 450 -18.07 17.06 9.05
C ALA A 450 -18.32 18.52 9.45
N ASP A 451 -17.35 19.41 9.25
CA ASP A 451 -17.42 20.84 9.56
C ASP A 451 -17.89 21.66 8.35
N GLY A 452 -18.10 21.03 7.19
CA GLY A 452 -18.54 21.65 5.93
C GLY A 452 -17.42 22.32 5.14
N ASN A 453 -16.16 22.00 5.44
CA ASN A 453 -15.02 22.43 4.62
C ASN A 453 -14.81 21.46 3.45
N PRO A 454 -14.16 21.90 2.35
CA PRO A 454 -13.81 21.01 1.25
C PRO A 454 -13.01 19.80 1.73
N PHE A 455 -13.46 18.60 1.39
CA PHE A 455 -12.79 17.34 1.63
C PHE A 455 -12.28 16.79 0.30
N THR A 456 -10.99 16.62 0.18
CA THR A 456 -10.30 16.29 -1.09
C THR A 456 -9.59 14.93 -1.05
N ALA A 457 -9.78 14.17 0.03
CA ALA A 457 -9.19 12.84 0.19
C ALA A 457 -10.16 11.75 -0.30
N HIS A 458 -9.64 10.55 -0.51
CA HIS A 458 -10.47 9.38 -0.74
C HIS A 458 -11.30 9.02 0.50
N THR A 459 -12.30 8.15 0.30
CA THR A 459 -13.19 7.72 1.37
C THR A 459 -13.03 6.24 1.70
N THR A 460 -13.67 5.79 2.76
CA THR A 460 -13.79 4.36 3.09
C THR A 460 -15.11 3.75 2.61
N ASN A 461 -15.89 4.49 1.85
CA ASN A 461 -17.18 4.05 1.36
C ASN A 461 -17.05 2.88 0.37
N VAL A 462 -18.12 2.10 0.28
CA VAL A 462 -18.23 1.03 -0.72
C VAL A 462 -18.41 1.60 -2.12
N VAL A 463 -18.13 0.78 -3.12
CA VAL A 463 -18.31 1.16 -4.52
C VAL A 463 -19.38 0.27 -5.19
N PRO A 464 -20.04 0.73 -6.28
CA PRO A 464 -21.05 -0.05 -6.96
C PRO A 464 -20.44 -1.19 -7.78
N LEU A 465 -21.22 -2.23 -8.02
CA LEU A 465 -21.00 -3.20 -9.09
C LEU A 465 -22.33 -3.47 -9.80
N ILE A 466 -22.38 -3.17 -11.10
CA ILE A 466 -23.52 -3.47 -11.97
C ILE A 466 -23.04 -4.47 -13.04
N VAL A 467 -23.79 -5.55 -13.29
CA VAL A 467 -23.48 -6.51 -14.36
C VAL A 467 -24.60 -6.52 -15.37
N THR A 468 -24.34 -6.03 -16.59
CA THR A 468 -25.35 -5.85 -17.65
C THR A 468 -25.74 -7.18 -18.33
N ASN A 469 -26.08 -8.18 -17.51
CA ASN A 469 -26.55 -9.48 -17.94
C ASN A 469 -27.74 -9.91 -17.06
N SER A 470 -28.94 -9.85 -17.62
CA SER A 470 -30.18 -10.19 -16.89
C SER A 470 -30.36 -11.69 -16.58
N HIS A 471 -29.47 -12.56 -17.11
CA HIS A 471 -29.53 -14.00 -16.89
C HIS A 471 -28.73 -14.48 -15.68
N VAL A 472 -28.02 -13.57 -15.00
CA VAL A 472 -27.26 -13.88 -13.80
C VAL A 472 -27.85 -13.14 -12.59
N GLY A 473 -27.54 -13.65 -11.38
CA GLY A 473 -27.76 -12.92 -10.14
C GLY A 473 -26.42 -12.52 -9.53
N LEU A 474 -26.40 -11.53 -8.66
CA LEU A 474 -25.21 -11.15 -7.89
C LEU A 474 -25.37 -11.50 -6.41
N LYS A 475 -24.31 -11.97 -5.80
CA LYS A 475 -24.14 -12.06 -4.34
C LYS A 475 -24.13 -10.66 -3.75
N GLU A 476 -24.57 -10.53 -2.50
CA GLU A 476 -24.46 -9.27 -1.77
C GLU A 476 -23.06 -9.14 -1.17
N GLY A 477 -22.53 -7.94 -1.17
CA GLY A 477 -21.18 -7.66 -0.72
C GLY A 477 -20.11 -8.14 -1.71
N GLY A 478 -18.89 -8.28 -1.23
CA GLY A 478 -17.71 -8.64 -2.01
C GLY A 478 -16.61 -7.60 -1.87
N LYS A 479 -15.54 -7.80 -2.60
CA LYS A 479 -14.33 -6.93 -2.61
C LYS A 479 -13.79 -6.78 -4.03
N LEU A 480 -12.91 -5.81 -4.25
CA LEU A 480 -12.33 -5.56 -5.58
C LEU A 480 -11.63 -6.79 -6.19
N GLY A 481 -10.99 -7.63 -5.36
CA GLY A 481 -10.35 -8.87 -5.80
C GLY A 481 -11.31 -9.92 -6.39
N ASP A 482 -12.62 -9.76 -6.20
CA ASP A 482 -13.64 -10.68 -6.71
C ASP A 482 -14.03 -10.39 -8.18
N LEU A 483 -13.61 -9.23 -8.71
CA LEU A 483 -13.99 -8.82 -10.08
C LEU A 483 -13.35 -9.69 -11.15
N ALA A 484 -12.06 -10.02 -11.05
CA ALA A 484 -11.41 -10.91 -12.02
C ALA A 484 -12.03 -12.32 -12.02
N PRO A 485 -12.23 -13.01 -10.88
CA PRO A 485 -12.99 -14.26 -10.83
C PRO A 485 -14.39 -14.17 -11.43
N THR A 486 -15.11 -13.06 -11.22
CA THR A 486 -16.44 -12.82 -11.79
C THR A 486 -16.38 -12.73 -13.32
N MET A 487 -15.39 -11.98 -13.85
CA MET A 487 -15.17 -11.89 -15.30
C MET A 487 -14.80 -13.24 -15.92
N LEU A 488 -13.93 -14.01 -15.26
CA LEU A 488 -13.54 -15.34 -15.73
C LEU A 488 -14.74 -16.29 -15.79
N GLN A 489 -15.61 -16.26 -14.79
CA GLN A 489 -16.84 -17.06 -14.82
C GLN A 489 -17.79 -16.64 -15.96
N LEU A 490 -17.93 -15.34 -16.25
CA LEU A 490 -18.70 -14.85 -17.41
C LEU A 490 -18.10 -15.31 -18.74
N LEU A 491 -16.77 -15.47 -18.82
CA LEU A 491 -16.08 -16.03 -19.99
C LEU A 491 -16.17 -17.56 -20.06
N GLY A 492 -16.70 -18.23 -19.04
CA GLY A 492 -16.72 -19.70 -18.94
C GLY A 492 -15.33 -20.30 -18.70
N LEU A 493 -14.42 -19.55 -18.11
CA LEU A 493 -13.06 -19.97 -17.78
C LEU A 493 -12.94 -20.39 -16.30
N PRO A 494 -12.06 -21.36 -15.98
CA PRO A 494 -11.75 -21.67 -14.59
C PRO A 494 -11.00 -20.51 -13.92
N ILE A 495 -11.18 -20.38 -12.62
CA ILE A 495 -10.45 -19.40 -11.77
C ILE A 495 -9.11 -20.04 -11.40
N PRO A 496 -7.97 -19.37 -11.66
CA PRO A 496 -6.65 -19.87 -11.24
C PRO A 496 -6.51 -20.00 -9.72
N GLU A 497 -5.69 -20.95 -9.26
CA GLU A 497 -5.46 -21.20 -7.82
C GLU A 497 -4.84 -19.99 -7.08
N GLU A 498 -4.09 -19.16 -7.79
CA GLU A 498 -3.48 -17.97 -7.24
C GLU A 498 -4.51 -16.86 -6.92
N MET A 499 -5.69 -16.91 -7.49
CA MET A 499 -6.78 -15.96 -7.19
C MET A 499 -7.56 -16.43 -5.97
N ASP A 500 -7.47 -15.69 -4.85
CA ASP A 500 -8.26 -15.94 -3.63
C ASP A 500 -9.65 -15.26 -3.66
N GLY A 501 -9.91 -14.45 -4.67
CA GLY A 501 -11.20 -13.83 -4.89
C GLY A 501 -12.26 -14.87 -5.31
N GLU A 502 -13.51 -14.59 -4.97
CA GLU A 502 -14.64 -15.42 -5.34
C GLU A 502 -15.52 -14.74 -6.40
N SER A 503 -16.02 -15.52 -7.36
CA SER A 503 -17.01 -14.95 -8.28
C SER A 503 -18.26 -14.49 -7.53
N LEU A 504 -18.73 -13.29 -7.86
CA LEU A 504 -19.94 -12.69 -7.31
C LEU A 504 -21.23 -13.16 -8.02
N LEU A 505 -21.14 -14.00 -9.05
CA LEU A 505 -22.30 -14.56 -9.71
C LEU A 505 -22.98 -15.64 -8.83
N LYS A 506 -24.34 -15.62 -8.83
CA LYS A 506 -25.17 -16.65 -8.18
C LYS A 506 -25.49 -17.77 -9.13
#